data_1a5740df151ef254b3b0cd530f6b8b08
#
_entry.id   1a5740df151ef254b3b0cd530f6b8b08
#
_cell.length_a   1.000
_cell.length_b   1.000
_cell.length_c   1.000
_cell.angle_alpha   90.00
_cell.angle_beta   90.00
_cell.angle_gamma   90.00
#
_symmetry.space_group_name_H-M   'P 1'
#
loop_
_entity.id
_entity.type
_entity.pdbx_description
1 polymer ?
#
loop_
_entity_poly.entity_id
_entity_poly.type
_entity_poly.pdbx_seq_one_letter_code
_entity_poly.pdbx_strand_id
1 'polypeptide(L)'
;MIRIWLRSLSALCLTIALCVNGLALWTAAAAFDDVPESHWAYSDVMYLQERGILQGNGKSFSPDAVTSRQVFVSMLCRAAGLDDRNLQGGSDWAEPSMAYASLRGWFSPDEITRDSWTEPVTRELAAMLVLRSLLPEESTFLFAPAFWDQANVGDEYKPYVRTVRRLGLMDGDESGRFLPHDTMTRAESAALIAGALRLRDKDRAAGGNGVQVPVLMYHDVSYLGQGYSKTPEQFRAQMEELKNAGFHTVFFSQLIDYAENGTPLPDKPIVISIDDGYHSNYTYVYPILRELGMKAEISLIGAAMESAEWSLSWDEVREMQSSGLVSFQAHASDLHGNHSAEGGRLGVLKLEDESWEDYIRVLDEDTEKIMAEVKKQTGVRPQVYTYPRGMNNAMADAVMADHGAKVTLTTRNGIAEVIPGKPETLRRMDRIGMDFQNGSVMELLRQYGYQG
;
A
#
# COMPACT_ATOMS: atom_id res chain seq x y z
N MET A 1 -54.87 48.20 -16.93
CA MET A 1 -54.75 46.90 -16.25
C MET A 1 -53.97 45.93 -17.14
N ILE A 2 -52.65 46.15 -17.27
CA ILE A 2 -51.70 45.24 -17.93
C ILE A 2 -50.36 45.52 -17.26
N ARG A 3 -50.02 44.76 -16.27
CA ARG A 3 -48.66 44.60 -15.71
C ARG A 3 -48.75 43.48 -14.68
N ILE A 4 -48.41 42.27 -15.04
CA ILE A 4 -47.90 41.17 -14.23
C ILE A 4 -47.92 39.97 -15.18
N TRP A 5 -46.84 39.75 -15.91
CA TRP A 5 -46.42 38.45 -16.52
C TRP A 5 -45.08 38.65 -17.20
N LEU A 6 -44.04 38.81 -16.42
CA LEU A 6 -42.65 38.74 -16.91
C LEU A 6 -41.68 38.59 -15.71
N ARG A 7 -41.85 37.52 -14.94
CA ARG A 7 -40.86 37.09 -13.94
C ARG A 7 -41.00 35.58 -13.62
N SER A 8 -40.80 34.72 -14.59
CA SER A 8 -40.73 33.26 -14.35
C SER A 8 -40.07 32.48 -15.47
N LEU A 9 -39.07 33.05 -16.17
CA LEU A 9 -38.34 32.34 -17.22
C LEU A 9 -36.82 32.47 -17.07
N SER A 10 -36.30 32.90 -15.89
CA SER A 10 -34.87 32.98 -15.62
C SER A 10 -34.40 32.11 -14.48
N ALA A 11 -35.19 31.15 -13.98
CA ALA A 11 -34.83 30.21 -12.90
C ALA A 11 -34.75 28.74 -13.35
N LEU A 12 -34.85 28.43 -14.65
CA LEU A 12 -34.82 27.06 -15.14
C LEU A 12 -33.60 26.72 -16.00
N CYS A 13 -32.59 27.60 -16.07
CA CYS A 13 -31.35 27.34 -16.81
C CYS A 13 -30.10 27.25 -15.90
N LEU A 14 -30.26 27.18 -14.59
CA LEU A 14 -29.11 27.12 -13.66
C LEU A 14 -29.06 25.83 -12.81
N THR A 15 -29.86 24.82 -13.10
CA THR A 15 -29.89 23.55 -12.34
C THR A 15 -29.57 22.31 -13.18
N ILE A 16 -29.02 22.45 -14.39
CA ILE A 16 -28.57 21.31 -15.21
C ILE A 16 -27.04 21.25 -15.35
N ALA A 17 -26.28 22.05 -14.59
CA ALA A 17 -24.81 22.08 -14.66
C ALA A 17 -24.10 21.47 -13.44
N LEU A 18 -24.74 20.61 -12.64
CA LEU A 18 -24.15 20.08 -11.41
C LEU A 18 -24.38 18.57 -11.17
N CYS A 19 -24.59 17.79 -12.24
CA CYS A 19 -24.65 16.32 -12.13
C CYS A 19 -23.78 15.62 -13.19
N VAL A 20 -22.59 16.15 -13.46
CA VAL A 20 -21.54 15.42 -14.20
C VAL A 20 -20.23 15.58 -13.44
N ASN A 21 -20.11 14.92 -12.30
CA ASN A 21 -18.83 14.78 -11.61
C ASN A 21 -18.84 13.46 -10.83
N GLY A 22 -18.43 12.42 -11.49
CA GLY A 22 -18.23 11.09 -10.91
C GLY A 22 -17.44 10.15 -11.79
N LEU A 23 -17.04 10.61 -12.96
CA LEU A 23 -16.00 9.94 -13.73
C LEU A 23 -14.70 10.65 -13.37
N ALA A 24 -13.88 10.07 -12.51
CA ALA A 24 -12.48 10.38 -12.45
C ALA A 24 -11.92 10.06 -13.84
N LEU A 25 -11.95 11.07 -14.72
CA LEU A 25 -11.15 11.07 -15.92
C LEU A 25 -9.71 10.92 -15.43
N TRP A 26 -9.15 9.75 -15.58
CA TRP A 26 -7.70 9.57 -15.62
C TRP A 26 -7.23 10.47 -16.75
N THR A 27 -6.92 11.72 -16.43
CA THR A 27 -6.18 12.56 -17.35
C THR A 27 -4.84 11.89 -17.51
N ALA A 28 -4.56 11.38 -18.70
CA ALA A 28 -3.20 10.98 -19.04
C ALA A 28 -2.27 12.08 -18.53
N ALA A 29 -1.23 11.70 -17.78
CA ALA A 29 -0.30 12.66 -17.23
C ALA A 29 0.18 13.53 -18.40
N ALA A 30 0.08 14.85 -18.27
CA ALA A 30 0.48 15.74 -19.34
C ALA A 30 1.98 15.54 -19.60
N ALA A 31 2.36 15.32 -20.85
CA ALA A 31 3.76 15.17 -21.22
C ALA A 31 4.55 16.44 -20.85
N PHE A 32 5.80 16.25 -20.48
CA PHE A 32 6.70 17.38 -20.21
C PHE A 32 7.14 18.02 -21.52
N ASP A 33 7.11 19.35 -21.58
CA ASP A 33 7.46 20.12 -22.79
C ASP A 33 8.93 19.88 -23.22
N ASP A 34 9.81 19.56 -22.27
CA ASP A 34 11.23 19.29 -22.47
C ASP A 34 11.58 17.80 -22.61
N VAL A 35 10.56 16.93 -22.65
CA VAL A 35 10.71 15.49 -22.96
C VAL A 35 9.69 15.11 -24.03
N PRO A 36 9.91 15.55 -25.30
CA PRO A 36 9.01 15.21 -26.40
C PRO A 36 9.07 13.71 -26.73
N GLU A 37 8.09 13.18 -27.45
CA GLU A 37 8.04 11.75 -27.85
C GLU A 37 9.30 11.24 -28.55
N SER A 38 10.04 12.14 -29.20
CA SER A 38 11.33 11.84 -29.84
C SER A 38 12.51 11.75 -28.88
N HIS A 39 12.31 12.12 -27.59
CA HIS A 39 13.38 12.04 -26.60
C HIS A 39 13.60 10.58 -26.21
N TRP A 40 14.87 10.14 -26.14
CA TRP A 40 15.22 8.74 -25.88
C TRP A 40 14.62 8.17 -24.57
N ALA A 41 14.48 9.00 -23.54
CA ALA A 41 13.91 8.60 -22.24
C ALA A 41 12.40 8.83 -22.15
N TYR A 42 11.69 9.25 -23.20
CA TYR A 42 10.28 9.61 -23.15
C TYR A 42 9.42 8.51 -22.53
N SER A 43 9.56 7.28 -23.02
CA SER A 43 8.76 6.15 -22.55
C SER A 43 9.01 5.82 -21.06
N ASP A 44 10.24 6.02 -20.58
CA ASP A 44 10.63 5.74 -19.20
C ASP A 44 10.13 6.82 -18.25
N VAL A 45 10.28 8.08 -18.67
CA VAL A 45 9.78 9.24 -17.90
C VAL A 45 8.26 9.17 -17.75
N MET A 46 7.53 8.91 -18.85
CA MET A 46 6.07 8.78 -18.83
C MET A 46 5.62 7.58 -17.98
N TYR A 47 6.29 6.44 -18.11
CA TYR A 47 6.02 5.24 -17.30
C TYR A 47 6.13 5.51 -15.80
N LEU A 48 7.14 6.26 -15.36
CA LEU A 48 7.32 6.60 -13.94
C LEU A 48 6.39 7.74 -13.49
N GLN A 49 6.08 8.69 -14.36
CA GLN A 49 5.14 9.78 -14.07
C GLN A 49 3.73 9.24 -13.82
N GLU A 50 3.24 8.34 -14.67
CA GLU A 50 1.94 7.68 -14.52
C GLU A 50 1.82 6.92 -13.20
N ARG A 51 2.94 6.42 -12.67
CA ARG A 51 3.02 5.73 -11.37
C ARG A 51 3.25 6.67 -10.19
N GLY A 52 3.35 7.98 -10.44
CA GLY A 52 3.61 8.96 -9.38
C GLY A 52 5.02 8.91 -8.80
N ILE A 53 5.95 8.18 -9.43
CA ILE A 53 7.32 7.99 -8.92
C ILE A 53 8.15 9.25 -9.14
N LEU A 54 7.98 9.90 -10.30
CA LEU A 54 8.66 11.17 -10.57
C LEU A 54 7.67 12.31 -10.86
N GLN A 55 8.16 13.52 -10.63
CA GLN A 55 7.44 14.75 -10.88
C GLN A 55 8.36 15.74 -11.57
N GLY A 56 7.74 16.60 -12.40
CA GLY A 56 8.38 17.78 -12.96
C GLY A 56 8.10 19.04 -12.14
N ASN A 57 8.68 20.13 -12.56
CA ASN A 57 8.32 21.47 -12.10
C ASN A 57 7.32 22.06 -13.11
N GLY A 58 6.03 21.82 -12.85
CA GLY A 58 4.99 22.17 -13.81
C GLY A 58 5.09 21.33 -15.07
N LYS A 59 5.41 21.98 -16.22
CA LYS A 59 5.54 21.32 -17.52
C LYS A 59 6.96 20.89 -17.87
N SER A 60 7.94 21.09 -16.99
CA SER A 60 9.34 20.76 -17.23
C SER A 60 9.79 19.61 -16.35
N PHE A 61 10.50 18.65 -16.94
CA PHE A 61 11.14 17.54 -16.25
C PHE A 61 12.62 17.82 -15.98
N SER A 62 13.28 18.60 -16.84
CA SER A 62 14.72 18.88 -16.82
C SER A 62 15.56 17.60 -17.01
N PRO A 63 15.47 16.90 -18.15
CA PRO A 63 16.07 15.58 -18.37
C PRO A 63 17.59 15.54 -18.19
N ASP A 64 18.29 16.61 -18.57
CA ASP A 64 19.76 16.70 -18.50
C ASP A 64 20.28 17.20 -17.15
N ALA A 65 19.40 17.59 -16.22
CA ALA A 65 19.80 18.01 -14.88
C ALA A 65 20.42 16.83 -14.11
N VAL A 66 21.51 17.11 -13.40
CA VAL A 66 22.17 16.13 -12.54
C VAL A 66 21.26 15.74 -11.38
N THR A 67 21.17 14.45 -11.09
CA THR A 67 20.38 13.90 -9.97
C THR A 67 21.22 13.84 -8.71
N SER A 68 20.77 14.43 -7.61
CA SER A 68 21.39 14.26 -6.29
C SER A 68 21.03 12.92 -5.65
N ARG A 69 21.84 12.46 -4.70
CA ARG A 69 21.62 11.20 -3.97
C ARG A 69 20.24 11.16 -3.31
N GLN A 70 19.84 12.23 -2.60
CA GLN A 70 18.52 12.30 -1.96
C GLN A 70 17.36 12.27 -2.96
N VAL A 71 17.48 12.89 -4.12
CA VAL A 71 16.45 12.82 -5.18
C VAL A 71 16.36 11.42 -5.73
N PHE A 72 17.49 10.76 -6.00
CA PHE A 72 17.54 9.40 -6.51
C PHE A 72 16.93 8.41 -5.50
N VAL A 73 17.29 8.51 -4.22
CA VAL A 73 16.74 7.67 -3.14
C VAL A 73 15.24 7.90 -2.99
N SER A 74 14.74 9.14 -3.02
CA SER A 74 13.30 9.41 -2.98
C SER A 74 12.55 8.79 -4.16
N MET A 75 13.13 8.81 -5.37
CA MET A 75 12.56 8.12 -6.53
C MET A 75 12.51 6.61 -6.30
N LEU A 76 13.54 6.01 -5.74
CA LEU A 76 13.57 4.58 -5.37
C LEU A 76 12.54 4.24 -4.30
N CYS A 77 12.39 5.08 -3.27
CA CYS A 77 11.38 4.90 -2.22
C CYS A 77 9.97 4.87 -2.83
N ARG A 78 9.64 5.80 -3.72
CA ARG A 78 8.35 5.80 -4.42
C ARG A 78 8.19 4.57 -5.32
N ALA A 79 9.23 4.14 -6.00
CA ALA A 79 9.23 2.93 -6.81
C ALA A 79 9.06 1.66 -5.97
N ALA A 80 9.50 1.67 -4.72
CA ALA A 80 9.29 0.60 -3.75
C ALA A 80 7.92 0.67 -3.04
N GLY A 81 7.15 1.75 -3.24
CA GLY A 81 5.80 1.91 -2.69
C GLY A 81 5.66 2.94 -1.56
N LEU A 82 6.76 3.59 -1.13
CA LEU A 82 6.71 4.69 -0.16
C LEU A 82 6.41 6.01 -0.88
N ASP A 83 5.19 6.51 -0.80
CA ASP A 83 4.86 7.86 -1.25
C ASP A 83 5.27 8.91 -0.20
N ASP A 84 6.49 9.42 -0.31
CA ASP A 84 7.10 10.37 0.61
C ASP A 84 6.61 11.83 0.46
N ARG A 85 5.80 12.13 -0.57
CA ARG A 85 5.42 13.50 -0.95
C ARG A 85 4.63 14.27 0.11
N ASN A 86 3.90 13.55 0.95
CA ASN A 86 3.07 14.14 2.02
C ASN A 86 3.65 13.88 3.42
N LEU A 87 4.86 13.30 3.51
CA LEU A 87 5.55 13.11 4.76
C LEU A 87 6.27 14.41 5.12
N GLN A 88 5.93 14.95 6.28
CA GLN A 88 6.51 16.20 6.80
C GLN A 88 7.25 15.92 8.11
N GLY A 89 8.25 16.73 8.39
CA GLY A 89 9.02 16.67 9.61
C GLY A 89 10.48 16.36 9.34
N GLY A 90 11.33 16.89 10.20
CA GLY A 90 12.78 16.88 10.04
C GLY A 90 13.30 18.19 9.46
N SER A 91 14.63 18.28 9.37
CA SER A 91 15.34 19.47 8.89
C SER A 91 15.52 19.50 7.37
N ASP A 92 15.20 18.38 6.68
CA ASP A 92 15.31 18.21 5.23
C ASP A 92 14.09 17.45 4.71
N TRP A 93 13.58 17.82 3.54
CA TRP A 93 12.43 17.19 2.91
C TRP A 93 12.65 15.71 2.57
N ALA A 94 13.91 15.32 2.33
CA ALA A 94 14.26 13.93 1.97
C ALA A 94 14.47 13.02 3.20
N GLU A 95 14.47 13.59 4.42
CA GLU A 95 14.76 12.84 5.64
C GLU A 95 13.91 11.56 5.80
N PRO A 96 12.59 11.56 5.52
CA PRO A 96 11.81 10.32 5.58
C PRO A 96 12.32 9.22 4.66
N SER A 97 12.62 9.58 3.41
CA SER A 97 13.11 8.63 2.41
C SER A 97 14.50 8.13 2.72
N MET A 98 15.39 9.01 3.19
CA MET A 98 16.77 8.65 3.55
C MET A 98 16.80 7.74 4.78
N ALA A 99 15.99 8.02 5.80
CA ALA A 99 15.86 7.17 6.98
C ALA A 99 15.32 5.78 6.61
N TYR A 100 14.25 5.72 5.83
CA TYR A 100 13.67 4.48 5.35
C TYR A 100 14.68 3.64 4.57
N ALA A 101 15.33 4.22 3.56
CA ALA A 101 16.30 3.53 2.72
C ALA A 101 17.51 3.00 3.50
N SER A 102 18.02 3.78 4.47
CA SER A 102 19.12 3.37 5.35
C SER A 102 18.72 2.19 6.23
N LEU A 103 17.54 2.24 6.87
CA LEU A 103 17.03 1.15 7.72
C LEU A 103 16.70 -0.12 6.93
N ARG A 104 16.37 0.01 5.63
CA ARG A 104 16.19 -1.14 4.72
C ARG A 104 17.52 -1.67 4.15
N GLY A 105 18.65 -1.10 4.55
CA GLY A 105 19.99 -1.55 4.13
C GLY A 105 20.28 -1.24 2.65
N TRP A 106 19.59 -0.27 2.04
CA TRP A 106 19.92 0.15 0.68
C TRP A 106 21.26 0.84 0.62
N PHE A 107 21.64 1.53 1.69
CA PHE A 107 22.96 2.06 1.94
C PHE A 107 23.23 2.13 3.45
N SER A 108 24.50 2.15 3.83
CA SER A 108 24.92 2.43 5.20
C SER A 108 25.18 3.93 5.39
N PRO A 109 25.15 4.45 6.65
CA PRO A 109 25.52 5.84 6.92
C PRO A 109 26.95 6.21 6.49
N ASP A 110 27.84 5.23 6.34
CA ASP A 110 29.22 5.43 5.84
C ASP A 110 29.26 5.54 4.31
N GLU A 111 28.35 4.87 3.59
CA GLU A 111 28.24 4.95 2.12
C GLU A 111 27.56 6.27 1.68
N ILE A 112 26.55 6.74 2.42
CA ILE A 112 25.87 8.01 2.16
C ILE A 112 25.70 8.75 3.48
N THR A 113 26.66 9.66 3.78
CA THR A 113 26.59 10.51 4.97
C THR A 113 25.55 11.63 4.77
N ARG A 114 25.02 12.19 5.86
CA ARG A 114 24.04 13.27 5.80
C ARG A 114 24.52 14.47 4.99
N ASP A 115 25.77 14.86 5.14
CA ASP A 115 26.36 15.99 4.42
C ASP A 115 26.47 15.75 2.91
N SER A 116 26.45 14.49 2.49
CA SER A 116 26.57 14.09 1.08
C SER A 116 25.23 13.89 0.35
N TRP A 117 24.08 14.11 1.02
CA TRP A 117 22.75 13.88 0.41
C TRP A 117 22.50 14.72 -0.84
N THR A 118 23.00 15.94 -0.86
CA THR A 118 22.86 16.87 -2.00
C THR A 118 23.90 16.66 -3.09
N GLU A 119 24.90 15.83 -2.84
CA GLU A 119 25.89 15.50 -3.88
C GLU A 119 25.26 14.68 -5.01
N PRO A 120 25.84 14.76 -6.22
CA PRO A 120 25.42 13.91 -7.32
C PRO A 120 25.48 12.42 -7.02
N VAL A 121 24.50 11.66 -7.50
CA VAL A 121 24.59 10.19 -7.50
C VAL A 121 25.50 9.77 -8.66
N THR A 122 26.51 8.92 -8.36
CA THR A 122 27.38 8.33 -9.37
C THR A 122 26.76 7.08 -9.97
N ARG A 123 27.22 6.67 -11.16
CA ARG A 123 26.71 5.48 -11.86
C ARG A 123 26.90 4.19 -11.08
N GLU A 124 28.03 4.01 -10.40
CA GLU A 124 28.28 2.82 -9.56
C GLU A 124 27.39 2.80 -8.31
N LEU A 125 27.20 3.96 -7.65
CA LEU A 125 26.29 4.08 -6.52
C LEU A 125 24.83 3.83 -6.94
N ALA A 126 24.40 4.35 -8.08
CA ALA A 126 23.06 4.12 -8.63
C ALA A 126 22.80 2.63 -8.92
N ALA A 127 23.81 1.92 -9.47
CA ALA A 127 23.72 0.48 -9.72
C ALA A 127 23.52 -0.32 -8.40
N MET A 128 24.23 0.03 -7.34
CA MET A 128 24.05 -0.59 -6.02
C MET A 128 22.65 -0.30 -5.45
N LEU A 129 22.25 0.97 -5.43
CA LEU A 129 20.99 1.39 -4.84
C LEU A 129 19.77 0.75 -5.51
N VAL A 130 19.74 0.69 -6.86
CA VAL A 130 18.61 0.12 -7.60
C VAL A 130 18.47 -1.37 -7.35
N LEU A 131 19.57 -2.11 -7.26
CA LEU A 131 19.53 -3.55 -6.99
C LEU A 131 19.11 -3.83 -5.55
N ARG A 132 19.69 -3.13 -4.57
CA ARG A 132 19.32 -3.32 -3.16
C ARG A 132 17.86 -2.94 -2.85
N SER A 133 17.29 -1.98 -3.61
CA SER A 133 15.94 -1.48 -3.34
C SER A 133 14.84 -2.18 -4.14
N LEU A 134 15.04 -2.40 -5.44
CA LEU A 134 13.99 -2.86 -6.34
C LEU A 134 14.14 -4.32 -6.78
N LEU A 135 15.34 -4.86 -6.72
CA LEU A 135 15.68 -6.21 -7.19
C LEU A 135 16.56 -6.98 -6.16
N PRO A 136 16.18 -7.02 -4.86
CA PRO A 136 17.00 -7.63 -3.81
C PRO A 136 17.19 -9.14 -3.99
N GLU A 137 16.27 -9.82 -4.69
CA GLU A 137 16.34 -11.25 -4.97
C GLU A 137 17.34 -11.58 -6.09
N GLU A 138 17.80 -10.58 -6.85
CA GLU A 138 18.79 -10.80 -7.89
C GLU A 138 20.17 -11.03 -7.27
N SER A 139 20.69 -12.23 -7.44
CA SER A 139 22.03 -12.56 -6.97
C SER A 139 23.07 -11.67 -7.62
N THR A 140 23.97 -11.12 -6.81
CA THR A 140 25.12 -10.38 -7.33
C THR A 140 26.12 -11.33 -7.99
N PHE A 141 26.56 -11.01 -9.21
CA PHE A 141 27.41 -11.89 -10.00
C PHE A 141 28.86 -11.37 -10.05
N LEU A 142 29.78 -12.21 -9.57
CA LEU A 142 31.21 -11.92 -9.65
C LEU A 142 31.82 -12.18 -11.03
N PHE A 143 31.17 -13.01 -11.86
CA PHE A 143 31.72 -13.51 -13.14
C PHE A 143 30.92 -13.08 -14.39
N ALA A 144 30.10 -12.02 -14.30
CA ALA A 144 29.44 -11.45 -15.46
C ALA A 144 30.46 -10.69 -16.34
N PRO A 145 30.18 -10.47 -17.65
CA PRO A 145 31.05 -9.66 -18.52
C PRO A 145 31.37 -8.31 -17.88
N ALA A 146 32.64 -7.97 -17.79
CA ALA A 146 33.10 -6.73 -17.19
C ALA A 146 33.20 -5.60 -18.25
N PHE A 147 33.08 -4.36 -17.80
CA PHE A 147 33.41 -3.19 -18.62
C PHE A 147 34.93 -3.03 -18.74
N TRP A 148 35.39 -2.31 -19.78
CA TRP A 148 36.82 -2.11 -20.00
C TRP A 148 37.49 -1.34 -18.84
N ASP A 149 36.80 -0.47 -18.18
CA ASP A 149 37.23 0.32 -17.05
C ASP A 149 36.87 -0.26 -15.68
N GLN A 150 36.57 -1.55 -15.63
CA GLN A 150 36.21 -2.28 -14.38
C GLN A 150 37.20 -2.04 -13.23
N ALA A 151 38.47 -1.74 -13.52
CA ALA A 151 39.47 -1.43 -12.49
C ALA A 151 39.17 -0.12 -11.75
N ASN A 152 38.41 0.79 -12.37
CA ASN A 152 38.04 2.08 -11.79
C ASN A 152 36.78 2.00 -10.92
N VAL A 153 36.03 0.88 -10.98
CA VAL A 153 34.86 0.65 -10.12
C VAL A 153 35.34 0.32 -8.70
N GLY A 154 34.75 0.97 -7.69
CA GLY A 154 35.01 0.64 -6.29
C GLY A 154 34.74 -0.85 -6.01
N ASP A 155 35.58 -1.48 -5.19
CA ASP A 155 35.51 -2.94 -4.96
C ASP A 155 34.13 -3.37 -4.46
N GLU A 156 33.51 -2.57 -3.58
CA GLU A 156 32.16 -2.77 -3.06
C GLU A 156 31.05 -2.67 -4.13
N TYR A 157 31.26 -1.89 -5.19
CA TYR A 157 30.28 -1.72 -6.28
C TYR A 157 30.43 -2.74 -7.41
N LYS A 158 31.58 -3.40 -7.54
CA LYS A 158 31.85 -4.34 -8.67
C LYS A 158 30.76 -5.41 -8.86
N PRO A 159 30.23 -6.04 -7.82
CA PRO A 159 29.16 -7.03 -7.99
C PRO A 159 27.89 -6.43 -8.59
N TYR A 160 27.52 -5.23 -8.15
CA TYR A 160 26.32 -4.53 -8.61
C TYR A 160 26.47 -4.05 -10.05
N VAL A 161 27.60 -3.46 -10.41
CA VAL A 161 27.89 -2.99 -11.77
C VAL A 161 27.84 -4.15 -12.78
N ARG A 162 28.37 -5.31 -12.41
CA ARG A 162 28.26 -6.53 -13.25
C ARG A 162 26.83 -7.03 -13.38
N THR A 163 26.08 -6.98 -12.31
CA THR A 163 24.69 -7.44 -12.29
C THR A 163 23.79 -6.54 -13.12
N VAL A 164 23.87 -5.20 -13.00
CA VAL A 164 23.05 -4.29 -13.85
C VAL A 164 23.40 -4.44 -15.34
N ARG A 165 24.66 -4.73 -15.70
CA ARG A 165 25.04 -5.05 -17.08
C ARG A 165 24.39 -6.36 -17.56
N ARG A 166 24.46 -7.41 -16.75
CA ARG A 166 23.83 -8.72 -17.08
C ARG A 166 22.33 -8.59 -17.28
N LEU A 167 21.68 -7.75 -16.48
CA LEU A 167 20.25 -7.50 -16.56
C LEU A 167 19.86 -6.55 -17.69
N GLY A 168 20.84 -5.95 -18.38
CA GLY A 168 20.57 -4.93 -19.43
C GLY A 168 20.00 -3.63 -18.88
N LEU A 169 20.27 -3.32 -17.60
CA LEU A 169 19.79 -2.11 -16.93
C LEU A 169 20.71 -0.90 -17.16
N MET A 170 22.01 -1.16 -17.26
CA MET A 170 23.02 -0.13 -17.56
C MET A 170 24.02 -0.68 -18.56
N ASP A 171 24.20 0.07 -19.63
CA ASP A 171 25.23 -0.18 -20.66
C ASP A 171 26.42 0.77 -20.46
N GLY A 172 27.53 0.42 -21.09
CA GLY A 172 28.70 1.29 -21.20
C GLY A 172 28.54 2.32 -22.32
N ASP A 173 29.55 3.19 -22.43
CA ASP A 173 29.70 4.07 -23.57
C ASP A 173 30.06 3.27 -24.86
N GLU A 174 30.16 3.98 -26.00
CA GLU A 174 30.52 3.37 -27.30
C GLU A 174 31.88 2.65 -27.28
N SER A 175 32.74 2.97 -26.30
CA SER A 175 34.02 2.32 -26.06
C SER A 175 33.93 1.13 -25.10
N GLY A 176 32.74 0.80 -24.62
CA GLY A 176 32.50 -0.29 -23.64
C GLY A 176 32.96 0.02 -22.23
N ARG A 177 33.10 1.31 -21.84
CA ARG A 177 33.44 1.76 -20.49
C ARG A 177 32.19 2.05 -19.71
N PHE A 178 32.16 1.71 -18.42
CA PHE A 178 31.05 1.97 -17.50
C PHE A 178 31.01 3.42 -17.02
N LEU A 179 32.18 4.04 -16.85
CA LEU A 179 32.35 5.40 -16.30
C LEU A 179 31.76 5.49 -14.86
N PRO A 180 32.32 4.74 -13.88
CA PRO A 180 31.70 4.52 -12.57
C PRO A 180 31.47 5.81 -11.77
N HIS A 181 32.36 6.80 -11.92
CA HIS A 181 32.31 8.06 -11.17
C HIS A 181 31.55 9.18 -11.88
N ASP A 182 31.11 8.95 -13.12
CA ASP A 182 30.23 9.90 -13.81
C ASP A 182 28.91 10.04 -13.08
N THR A 183 28.34 11.23 -13.12
CA THR A 183 27.07 11.54 -12.46
C THR A 183 25.89 11.15 -13.33
N MET A 184 24.78 10.77 -12.70
CA MET A 184 23.54 10.45 -13.40
C MET A 184 22.71 11.70 -13.67
N THR A 185 22.21 11.84 -14.89
CA THR A 185 21.15 12.80 -15.19
C THR A 185 19.78 12.30 -14.71
N ARG A 186 18.78 13.19 -14.71
CA ARG A 186 17.40 12.80 -14.35
C ARG A 186 16.79 11.82 -15.36
N ALA A 187 17.12 11.97 -16.64
CA ALA A 187 16.67 11.03 -17.68
C ALA A 187 17.30 9.64 -17.51
N GLU A 188 18.61 9.56 -17.24
CA GLU A 188 19.30 8.30 -16.99
C GLU A 188 18.79 7.62 -15.71
N SER A 189 18.57 8.41 -14.65
CA SER A 189 17.97 7.92 -13.40
C SER A 189 16.56 7.35 -13.63
N ALA A 190 15.75 8.02 -14.44
CA ALA A 190 14.41 7.54 -14.79
C ALA A 190 14.49 6.23 -15.59
N ALA A 191 15.35 6.15 -16.59
CA ALA A 191 15.51 4.95 -17.40
C ALA A 191 15.95 3.73 -16.57
N LEU A 192 16.92 3.92 -15.67
CA LEU A 192 17.40 2.87 -14.78
C LEU A 192 16.27 2.35 -13.85
N ILE A 193 15.53 3.24 -13.20
CA ILE A 193 14.44 2.87 -12.31
C ILE A 193 13.29 2.22 -13.09
N ALA A 194 12.92 2.75 -14.25
CA ALA A 194 11.86 2.18 -15.10
C ALA A 194 12.23 0.77 -15.59
N GLY A 195 13.48 0.57 -16.01
CA GLY A 195 14.01 -0.74 -16.40
C GLY A 195 13.93 -1.75 -15.28
N ALA A 196 14.36 -1.37 -14.06
CA ALA A 196 14.29 -2.24 -12.88
C ALA A 196 12.83 -2.61 -12.52
N LEU A 197 11.91 -1.65 -12.57
CA LEU A 197 10.49 -1.92 -12.32
C LEU A 197 9.88 -2.87 -13.35
N ARG A 198 10.19 -2.71 -14.63
CA ARG A 198 9.71 -3.64 -15.67
C ARG A 198 10.23 -5.06 -15.47
N LEU A 199 11.47 -5.22 -15.00
CA LEU A 199 12.02 -6.54 -14.66
C LEU A 199 11.32 -7.14 -13.44
N ARG A 200 11.13 -6.34 -12.37
CA ARG A 200 10.44 -6.77 -11.16
C ARG A 200 9.01 -7.21 -11.45
N ASP A 201 8.32 -6.43 -12.28
CA ASP A 201 6.88 -6.58 -12.52
C ASP A 201 6.55 -7.40 -13.78
N LYS A 202 7.54 -8.03 -14.42
CA LYS A 202 7.37 -8.76 -15.69
C LYS A 202 6.34 -9.87 -15.67
N ASP A 203 6.15 -10.51 -14.51
CA ASP A 203 5.25 -11.64 -14.33
C ASP A 203 3.87 -11.22 -13.77
N ARG A 204 3.63 -9.91 -13.58
CA ARG A 204 2.32 -9.42 -13.13
C ARG A 204 1.25 -9.60 -14.21
N ALA A 205 0.01 -9.85 -13.77
CA ALA A 205 -1.13 -9.92 -14.66
C ALA A 205 -1.29 -8.64 -15.51
N ALA A 206 -1.75 -8.78 -16.73
CA ALA A 206 -2.12 -7.63 -17.55
C ALA A 206 -3.25 -6.85 -16.85
N GLY A 207 -3.17 -5.52 -16.84
CA GLY A 207 -4.22 -4.67 -16.29
C GLY A 207 -5.57 -4.92 -16.97
N GLY A 208 -6.65 -4.87 -16.19
CA GLY A 208 -8.02 -5.11 -16.64
C GLY A 208 -9.01 -4.15 -15.99
N ASN A 209 -10.31 -4.37 -16.24
CA ASN A 209 -11.37 -3.67 -15.54
C ASN A 209 -11.35 -4.08 -14.06
N GLY A 210 -11.53 -3.10 -13.17
CA GLY A 210 -11.63 -3.35 -11.74
C GLY A 210 -12.94 -4.07 -11.38
N VAL A 211 -12.90 -4.76 -10.26
CA VAL A 211 -14.08 -5.37 -9.63
C VAL A 211 -14.36 -4.63 -8.32
N GLN A 212 -15.60 -4.19 -8.13
CA GLN A 212 -16.06 -3.64 -6.88
C GLN A 212 -16.16 -4.76 -5.83
N VAL A 213 -15.44 -4.60 -4.72
CA VAL A 213 -15.46 -5.55 -3.61
C VAL A 213 -15.82 -4.80 -2.33
N PRO A 214 -17.07 -4.86 -1.88
CA PRO A 214 -17.41 -4.32 -0.57
C PRO A 214 -16.64 -5.04 0.53
N VAL A 215 -16.09 -4.28 1.47
CA VAL A 215 -15.44 -4.80 2.68
C VAL A 215 -16.23 -4.29 3.88
N LEU A 216 -16.98 -5.16 4.53
CA LEU A 216 -17.77 -4.80 5.70
C LEU A 216 -16.92 -4.88 6.96
N MET A 217 -16.96 -3.84 7.79
CA MET A 217 -16.18 -3.74 9.02
C MET A 217 -17.07 -3.91 10.24
N TYR A 218 -16.82 -4.95 11.03
CA TYR A 218 -17.44 -5.25 12.32
C TYR A 218 -16.39 -5.28 13.43
N HIS A 219 -16.82 -5.29 14.68
CA HIS A 219 -15.98 -5.47 15.86
C HIS A 219 -16.62 -6.50 16.81
N ASP A 220 -17.33 -6.03 17.83
CA ASP A 220 -18.02 -6.88 18.79
C ASP A 220 -19.42 -7.31 18.28
N VAL A 221 -19.75 -8.58 18.45
CA VAL A 221 -21.10 -9.10 18.19
C VAL A 221 -21.61 -9.71 19.47
N SER A 222 -22.29 -8.91 20.28
CA SER A 222 -22.74 -9.30 21.61
C SER A 222 -24.02 -8.56 22.03
N TYR A 223 -24.58 -8.95 23.16
CA TYR A 223 -25.71 -8.26 23.79
C TYR A 223 -25.31 -7.12 24.73
N LEU A 224 -24.01 -6.78 24.81
CA LEU A 224 -23.50 -5.78 25.75
C LEU A 224 -23.91 -4.36 25.39
N GLY A 225 -24.33 -4.11 24.12
CA GLY A 225 -24.90 -2.83 23.70
C GLY A 225 -23.93 -1.64 23.77
N GLN A 226 -22.62 -1.88 23.75
CA GLN A 226 -21.62 -0.82 23.69
C GLN A 226 -21.48 -0.32 22.25
N GLY A 227 -21.05 0.92 22.06
CA GLY A 227 -21.16 1.67 20.79
C GLY A 227 -20.60 1.00 19.51
N TYR A 228 -19.78 -0.05 19.64
CA TYR A 228 -19.20 -0.82 18.51
C TYR A 228 -19.76 -2.25 18.45
N SER A 229 -20.95 -2.50 19.02
CA SER A 229 -21.52 -3.84 19.10
C SER A 229 -22.73 -4.01 18.19
N LYS A 230 -22.86 -5.19 17.59
CA LYS A 230 -24.07 -5.71 16.96
C LYS A 230 -24.65 -6.82 17.83
N THR A 231 -25.99 -6.97 17.86
CA THR A 231 -26.52 -8.21 18.43
C THR A 231 -26.30 -9.38 17.47
N PRO A 232 -26.22 -10.61 17.99
CA PRO A 232 -26.10 -11.80 17.16
C PRO A 232 -27.21 -11.92 16.11
N GLU A 233 -28.45 -11.51 16.45
CA GLU A 233 -29.60 -11.52 15.52
C GLU A 233 -29.42 -10.50 14.39
N GLN A 234 -28.90 -9.30 14.70
CA GLN A 234 -28.62 -8.28 13.68
C GLN A 234 -27.53 -8.75 12.73
N PHE A 235 -26.44 -9.31 13.27
CA PHE A 235 -25.36 -9.86 12.44
C PHE A 235 -25.88 -10.99 11.55
N ARG A 236 -26.63 -11.95 12.12
CA ARG A 236 -27.26 -13.04 11.35
C ARG A 236 -28.14 -12.51 10.22
N ALA A 237 -29.04 -11.58 10.52
CA ALA A 237 -29.95 -11.02 9.51
C ALA A 237 -29.19 -10.37 8.35
N GLN A 238 -28.10 -9.67 8.64
CA GLN A 238 -27.24 -9.05 7.61
C GLN A 238 -26.50 -10.11 6.77
N MET A 239 -26.01 -11.20 7.36
CA MET A 239 -25.40 -12.31 6.63
C MET A 239 -26.39 -13.06 5.75
N GLU A 240 -27.61 -13.30 6.25
CA GLU A 240 -28.69 -13.92 5.48
C GLU A 240 -29.14 -13.03 4.30
N GLU A 241 -29.22 -11.70 4.51
CA GLU A 241 -29.54 -10.75 3.43
C GLU A 241 -28.47 -10.82 2.33
N LEU A 242 -27.18 -10.80 2.66
CA LEU A 242 -26.10 -10.92 1.69
C LEU A 242 -26.15 -12.26 0.93
N LYS A 243 -26.33 -13.37 1.64
CA LYS A 243 -26.43 -14.68 1.04
C LYS A 243 -27.62 -14.78 0.08
N ASN A 244 -28.80 -14.27 0.47
CA ASN A 244 -30.00 -14.24 -0.36
C ASN A 244 -29.87 -13.32 -1.58
N ALA A 245 -29.05 -12.26 -1.49
CA ALA A 245 -28.71 -11.38 -2.60
C ALA A 245 -27.63 -11.96 -3.55
N GLY A 246 -27.13 -13.16 -3.25
CA GLY A 246 -26.15 -13.88 -4.08
C GLY A 246 -24.72 -13.42 -3.90
N PHE A 247 -24.36 -12.78 -2.79
CA PHE A 247 -22.96 -12.46 -2.49
C PHE A 247 -22.18 -13.69 -2.09
N HIS A 248 -20.91 -13.73 -2.52
CA HIS A 248 -19.95 -14.76 -2.15
C HIS A 248 -18.88 -14.16 -1.25
N THR A 249 -18.78 -14.62 0.00
CA THR A 249 -17.71 -14.20 0.90
C THR A 249 -16.38 -14.75 0.45
N VAL A 250 -15.39 -13.88 0.31
CA VAL A 250 -14.01 -14.22 -0.07
C VAL A 250 -13.02 -13.78 1.00
N PHE A 251 -11.85 -14.42 1.04
CA PHE A 251 -10.71 -13.96 1.81
C PHE A 251 -9.89 -12.93 1.04
N PHE A 252 -9.16 -12.09 1.74
CA PHE A 252 -8.22 -11.16 1.10
C PHE A 252 -7.15 -11.88 0.27
N SER A 253 -6.76 -13.10 0.63
CA SER A 253 -5.85 -13.90 -0.20
C SER A 253 -6.37 -14.14 -1.62
N GLN A 254 -7.67 -14.23 -1.82
CA GLN A 254 -8.29 -14.35 -3.15
C GLN A 254 -8.24 -13.01 -3.90
N LEU A 255 -8.38 -11.86 -3.19
CA LEU A 255 -8.20 -10.53 -3.78
C LEU A 255 -6.75 -10.29 -4.19
N ILE A 256 -5.79 -10.75 -3.37
CA ILE A 256 -4.36 -10.70 -3.68
C ILE A 256 -4.09 -11.50 -4.97
N ASP A 257 -4.59 -12.73 -5.04
CA ASP A 257 -4.38 -13.59 -6.21
C ASP A 257 -5.05 -13.02 -7.48
N TYR A 258 -6.22 -12.40 -7.34
CA TYR A 258 -6.86 -11.66 -8.43
C TYR A 258 -6.02 -10.46 -8.88
N ALA A 259 -5.53 -9.63 -7.94
CA ALA A 259 -4.76 -8.45 -8.26
C ALA A 259 -3.37 -8.78 -8.86
N GLU A 260 -2.70 -9.82 -8.35
CA GLU A 260 -1.35 -10.19 -8.79
C GLU A 260 -1.35 -11.08 -10.03
N ASN A 261 -2.21 -12.09 -10.06
CA ASN A 261 -2.19 -13.18 -11.05
C ASN A 261 -3.40 -13.17 -12.00
N GLY A 262 -4.41 -12.35 -11.73
CA GLY A 262 -5.63 -12.31 -12.53
C GLY A 262 -6.57 -13.49 -12.31
N THR A 263 -6.39 -14.29 -11.23
CA THR A 263 -7.28 -15.43 -10.91
C THR A 263 -8.70 -14.92 -10.66
N PRO A 264 -9.73 -15.39 -11.40
CA PRO A 264 -11.08 -14.84 -11.31
C PRO A 264 -11.67 -14.95 -9.90
N LEU A 265 -12.34 -13.88 -9.47
CA LEU A 265 -13.18 -13.89 -8.28
C LEU A 265 -14.57 -14.50 -8.60
N PRO A 266 -15.30 -15.03 -7.62
CA PRO A 266 -16.69 -15.41 -7.78
C PRO A 266 -17.55 -14.16 -8.09
N ASP A 267 -18.76 -14.38 -8.58
CA ASP A 267 -19.73 -13.31 -8.76
C ASP A 267 -20.06 -12.63 -7.44
N LYS A 268 -20.26 -11.30 -7.45
CA LYS A 268 -20.57 -10.49 -6.27
C LYS A 268 -19.67 -10.81 -5.07
N PRO A 269 -18.34 -10.66 -5.20
CA PRO A 269 -17.42 -10.93 -4.10
C PRO A 269 -17.59 -9.88 -2.98
N ILE A 270 -17.53 -10.33 -1.73
CA ILE A 270 -17.61 -9.48 -0.54
C ILE A 270 -16.68 -10.00 0.55
N VAL A 271 -16.05 -9.10 1.31
CA VAL A 271 -15.25 -9.48 2.49
C VAL A 271 -15.98 -9.08 3.76
N ILE A 272 -16.10 -10.01 4.71
CA ILE A 272 -16.52 -9.74 6.09
C ILE A 272 -15.23 -9.57 6.91
N SER A 273 -14.93 -8.35 7.30
CA SER A 273 -13.76 -7.99 8.10
C SER A 273 -14.21 -7.69 9.53
N ILE A 274 -13.52 -8.23 10.51
CA ILE A 274 -13.85 -8.08 11.93
C ILE A 274 -12.57 -7.65 12.64
N ASP A 275 -12.62 -6.55 13.37
CA ASP A 275 -11.45 -6.00 14.04
C ASP A 275 -11.40 -6.43 15.51
N ASP A 276 -10.23 -6.25 16.14
CA ASP A 276 -9.88 -6.42 17.55
C ASP A 276 -9.77 -7.87 18.06
N GLY A 277 -10.54 -8.81 17.52
CA GLY A 277 -10.49 -10.20 17.97
C GLY A 277 -11.26 -10.44 19.29
N TYR A 278 -12.48 -9.93 19.41
CA TYR A 278 -13.33 -10.15 20.58
C TYR A 278 -13.70 -11.63 20.76
N HIS A 279 -13.76 -12.11 22.01
CA HIS A 279 -14.25 -13.46 22.35
C HIS A 279 -15.67 -13.74 21.80
N SER A 280 -16.50 -12.71 21.70
CA SER A 280 -17.82 -12.79 21.08
C SER A 280 -17.80 -13.26 19.63
N ASN A 281 -16.69 -13.06 18.91
CA ASN A 281 -16.53 -13.57 17.56
C ASN A 281 -16.51 -15.11 17.53
N TYR A 282 -15.94 -15.76 18.54
CA TYR A 282 -16.04 -17.21 18.70
C TYR A 282 -17.43 -17.65 19.13
N THR A 283 -17.99 -16.96 20.12
CA THR A 283 -19.26 -17.36 20.73
C THR A 283 -20.47 -17.18 19.83
N TYR A 284 -20.51 -16.11 19.02
CA TYR A 284 -21.68 -15.76 18.21
C TYR A 284 -21.40 -15.71 16.72
N VAL A 285 -20.32 -15.09 16.27
CA VAL A 285 -20.04 -14.92 14.84
C VAL A 285 -19.71 -16.26 14.19
N TYR A 286 -18.77 -17.01 14.75
CA TYR A 286 -18.31 -18.26 14.16
C TYR A 286 -19.42 -19.31 13.96
N PRO A 287 -20.34 -19.56 14.92
CA PRO A 287 -21.47 -20.44 14.69
C PRO A 287 -22.40 -19.98 13.56
N ILE A 288 -22.65 -18.67 13.43
CA ILE A 288 -23.49 -18.11 12.36
C ILE A 288 -22.79 -18.32 11.01
N LEU A 289 -21.50 -18.01 10.90
CA LEU A 289 -20.74 -18.21 9.67
C LEU A 289 -20.72 -19.68 9.24
N ARG A 290 -20.55 -20.60 10.21
CA ARG A 290 -20.56 -22.05 9.97
C ARG A 290 -21.91 -22.55 9.46
N GLU A 291 -23.00 -22.09 10.03
CA GLU A 291 -24.35 -22.45 9.61
C GLU A 291 -24.65 -21.95 8.20
N LEU A 292 -24.24 -20.72 7.88
CA LEU A 292 -24.49 -20.09 6.60
C LEU A 292 -23.48 -20.46 5.49
N GLY A 293 -22.35 -21.10 5.87
CA GLY A 293 -21.25 -21.41 4.97
C GLY A 293 -20.51 -20.16 4.48
N MET A 294 -20.45 -19.12 5.30
CA MET A 294 -19.81 -17.84 4.97
C MET A 294 -18.44 -17.73 5.60
N LYS A 295 -17.58 -16.89 5.01
CA LYS A 295 -16.20 -16.65 5.44
C LYS A 295 -16.05 -15.27 6.07
N ALA A 296 -15.10 -15.11 6.99
CA ALA A 296 -14.69 -13.82 7.55
C ALA A 296 -13.18 -13.77 7.80
N GLU A 297 -12.66 -12.54 7.87
CA GLU A 297 -11.28 -12.23 8.27
C GLU A 297 -11.31 -11.51 9.61
N ILE A 298 -10.50 -11.94 10.57
CA ILE A 298 -10.42 -11.32 11.90
C ILE A 298 -9.01 -10.75 12.10
N SER A 299 -8.92 -9.46 12.38
CA SER A 299 -7.66 -8.75 12.64
C SER A 299 -7.42 -8.67 14.15
N LEU A 300 -6.31 -9.25 14.62
CA LEU A 300 -6.00 -9.44 16.04
C LEU A 300 -5.10 -8.34 16.61
N ILE A 301 -5.41 -7.86 17.81
CA ILE A 301 -4.55 -7.00 18.61
C ILE A 301 -3.65 -7.88 19.49
N GLY A 302 -2.33 -7.87 19.27
CA GLY A 302 -1.40 -8.75 19.96
C GLY A 302 -1.43 -8.63 21.49
N ALA A 303 -1.37 -7.41 22.01
CA ALA A 303 -1.42 -7.17 23.46
C ALA A 303 -2.74 -7.60 24.10
N ALA A 304 -3.86 -7.54 23.39
CA ALA A 304 -5.16 -7.99 23.87
C ALA A 304 -5.21 -9.52 24.00
N MET A 305 -4.66 -10.24 23.03
CA MET A 305 -4.60 -11.70 23.04
C MET A 305 -3.82 -12.28 24.23
N GLU A 306 -2.90 -11.50 24.81
CA GLU A 306 -2.09 -11.92 25.96
C GLU A 306 -2.73 -11.61 27.31
N SER A 307 -3.59 -10.59 27.40
CA SER A 307 -3.96 -9.99 28.67
C SER A 307 -5.43 -9.62 28.87
N ALA A 308 -6.24 -9.57 27.81
CA ALA A 308 -7.60 -9.07 27.89
C ALA A 308 -8.63 -10.21 27.97
N GLU A 309 -9.45 -10.22 29.03
CA GLU A 309 -10.52 -11.23 29.22
C GLU A 309 -11.61 -11.21 28.12
N TRP A 310 -11.71 -10.08 27.38
CA TRP A 310 -12.66 -9.92 26.29
C TRP A 310 -12.16 -10.44 24.94
N SER A 311 -10.87 -10.78 24.82
CA SER A 311 -10.27 -11.24 23.57
C SER A 311 -10.43 -12.74 23.35
N LEU A 312 -10.29 -13.17 22.10
CA LEU A 312 -10.13 -14.58 21.73
C LEU A 312 -8.93 -15.21 22.45
N SER A 313 -9.04 -16.47 22.78
CA SER A 313 -7.87 -17.29 23.13
C SER A 313 -7.21 -17.86 21.88
N TRP A 314 -5.92 -18.20 21.96
CA TRP A 314 -5.22 -18.84 20.86
C TRP A 314 -5.77 -20.22 20.48
N ASP A 315 -6.43 -20.94 21.42
CA ASP A 315 -7.10 -22.20 21.12
C ASP A 315 -8.32 -21.97 20.21
N GLU A 316 -9.12 -20.96 20.50
CA GLU A 316 -10.27 -20.57 19.68
C GLU A 316 -9.83 -20.09 18.30
N VAL A 317 -8.75 -19.30 18.22
CA VAL A 317 -8.14 -18.87 16.96
C VAL A 317 -7.75 -20.09 16.11
N ARG A 318 -7.08 -21.08 16.69
CA ARG A 318 -6.70 -22.31 15.97
C ARG A 318 -7.90 -23.12 15.49
N GLU A 319 -8.93 -23.25 16.34
CA GLU A 319 -10.17 -23.94 15.95
C GLU A 319 -10.85 -23.24 14.78
N MET A 320 -11.07 -21.93 14.89
CA MET A 320 -11.72 -21.13 13.83
C MET A 320 -10.92 -21.18 12.53
N GLN A 321 -9.59 -21.04 12.58
CA GLN A 321 -8.68 -21.13 11.43
C GLN A 321 -8.79 -22.52 10.75
N SER A 322 -8.81 -23.59 11.55
CA SER A 322 -8.86 -24.97 11.01
C SER A 322 -10.16 -25.28 10.28
N SER A 323 -11.23 -24.56 10.55
CA SER A 323 -12.51 -24.70 9.86
C SER A 323 -12.48 -24.27 8.39
N GLY A 324 -11.51 -23.46 7.99
CA GLY A 324 -11.44 -22.84 6.67
C GLY A 324 -12.49 -21.74 6.42
N LEU A 325 -13.23 -21.32 7.45
CA LEU A 325 -14.23 -20.25 7.36
C LEU A 325 -13.72 -18.91 7.92
N VAL A 326 -12.68 -18.95 8.75
CA VAL A 326 -12.09 -17.75 9.34
C VAL A 326 -10.59 -17.73 9.05
N SER A 327 -10.08 -16.57 8.67
CA SER A 327 -8.66 -16.29 8.54
C SER A 327 -8.26 -15.16 9.47
N PHE A 328 -7.05 -15.21 10.02
CA PHE A 328 -6.58 -14.24 11.01
C PHE A 328 -5.49 -13.34 10.47
N GLN A 329 -5.61 -12.06 10.77
CA GLN A 329 -4.79 -10.98 10.26
C GLN A 329 -4.26 -10.08 11.39
N ALA A 330 -3.44 -9.09 11.05
CA ALA A 330 -2.79 -8.22 12.02
C ALA A 330 -3.54 -6.89 12.23
N HIS A 331 -3.66 -6.48 13.52
CA HIS A 331 -4.21 -5.18 13.94
C HIS A 331 -3.31 -4.48 14.96
N ALA A 332 -2.01 -4.43 14.70
CA ALA A 332 -0.92 -4.06 15.60
C ALA A 332 -0.68 -5.05 16.77
N SER A 333 0.48 -4.99 17.36
CA SER A 333 0.76 -5.66 18.65
C SER A 333 0.37 -4.76 19.81
N ASP A 334 1.08 -3.68 20.00
CA ASP A 334 0.93 -2.73 21.13
C ASP A 334 0.39 -1.36 20.69
N LEU A 335 0.51 -1.02 19.38
CA LEU A 335 0.14 0.30 18.86
C LEU A 335 -1.36 0.55 18.76
N HIS A 336 -2.22 -0.43 19.10
CA HIS A 336 -3.66 -0.21 19.24
C HIS A 336 -4.05 0.36 20.60
N GLY A 337 -3.17 0.33 21.59
CA GLY A 337 -3.44 0.62 22.99
C GLY A 337 -4.09 1.96 23.30
N ASN A 338 -4.62 2.09 24.52
CA ASN A 338 -5.21 3.32 25.01
C ASN A 338 -4.13 4.40 25.18
N HIS A 339 -4.22 5.41 24.36
CA HIS A 339 -3.39 6.59 24.49
C HIS A 339 -4.00 7.48 25.58
N SER A 340 -3.57 7.25 26.82
CA SER A 340 -3.81 8.20 27.89
C SER A 340 -3.14 9.54 27.52
N ALA A 341 -3.76 10.63 27.89
CA ALA A 341 -3.62 11.99 27.46
C ALA A 341 -2.22 12.67 27.56
N GLU A 342 -1.17 11.99 27.85
CA GLU A 342 0.18 12.54 27.96
C GLU A 342 1.09 11.96 26.87
N GLY A 343 1.00 12.52 25.67
CA GLY A 343 1.98 12.26 24.59
C GLY A 343 1.92 10.88 23.93
N GLY A 344 0.81 10.14 24.08
CA GLY A 344 0.64 8.81 23.50
C GLY A 344 0.49 8.83 21.99
N ARG A 345 1.07 7.82 21.31
CA ARG A 345 0.95 7.63 19.87
C ARG A 345 -0.49 7.30 19.47
N LEU A 346 -1.01 7.97 18.46
CA LEU A 346 -2.33 7.65 17.89
C LEU A 346 -2.18 6.57 16.81
N GLY A 347 -2.41 5.32 17.18
CA GLY A 347 -2.22 4.18 16.28
C GLY A 347 -0.79 4.14 15.76
N VAL A 348 -0.64 4.07 14.45
CA VAL A 348 0.66 4.00 13.76
C VAL A 348 1.22 5.36 13.36
N LEU A 349 0.69 6.48 13.84
CA LEU A 349 1.20 7.80 13.46
C LEU A 349 2.48 8.16 14.21
N LYS A 350 3.35 8.93 13.53
CA LYS A 350 4.59 9.47 14.08
C LYS A 350 4.29 10.49 15.19
N LEU A 351 5.05 10.45 16.28
CA LEU A 351 5.03 11.49 17.31
C LEU A 351 5.74 12.76 16.80
N GLU A 352 5.37 13.93 17.34
CA GLU A 352 5.88 15.22 16.88
C GLU A 352 7.41 15.32 17.02
N ASP A 353 7.94 14.93 18.19
CA ASP A 353 9.38 15.04 18.51
C ASP A 353 10.18 13.76 18.21
N GLU A 354 9.58 12.78 17.54
CA GLU A 354 10.22 11.53 17.20
C GLU A 354 11.05 11.66 15.92
N SER A 355 12.25 11.03 15.89
CA SER A 355 13.01 10.92 14.64
C SER A 355 12.30 9.99 13.64
N TRP A 356 12.61 10.10 12.35
CA TRP A 356 12.09 9.17 11.36
C TRP A 356 12.63 7.75 11.57
N GLU A 357 13.89 7.63 11.99
CA GLU A 357 14.52 6.35 12.29
C GLU A 357 13.83 5.64 13.47
N ASP A 358 13.56 6.37 14.56
CA ASP A 358 12.88 5.78 15.72
C ASP A 358 11.44 5.42 15.41
N TYR A 359 10.73 6.27 14.66
CA TYR A 359 9.39 5.98 14.19
C TYR A 359 9.32 4.69 13.36
N ILE A 360 10.21 4.53 12.39
CA ILE A 360 10.25 3.35 11.53
C ILE A 360 10.59 2.11 12.36
N ARG A 361 11.55 2.18 13.30
CA ARG A 361 11.86 1.06 14.20
C ARG A 361 10.69 0.63 15.06
N VAL A 362 9.94 1.59 15.62
CA VAL A 362 8.73 1.28 16.40
C VAL A 362 7.69 0.55 15.55
N LEU A 363 7.49 0.98 14.30
CA LEU A 363 6.59 0.30 13.38
C LEU A 363 7.08 -1.10 13.01
N ASP A 364 8.40 -1.24 12.73
CA ASP A 364 9.01 -2.52 12.39
C ASP A 364 8.85 -3.54 13.54
N GLU A 365 9.18 -3.14 14.77
CA GLU A 365 9.11 -4.00 15.94
C GLU A 365 7.68 -4.44 16.24
N ASP A 366 6.72 -3.51 16.25
CA ASP A 366 5.30 -3.81 16.52
C ASP A 366 4.70 -4.70 15.44
N THR A 367 4.97 -4.38 14.17
CA THR A 367 4.43 -5.15 13.04
C THR A 367 5.01 -6.56 13.01
N GLU A 368 6.33 -6.72 13.15
CA GLU A 368 6.93 -8.05 13.18
C GLU A 368 6.40 -8.88 14.34
N LYS A 369 6.24 -8.28 15.52
CA LYS A 369 5.74 -8.97 16.71
C LYS A 369 4.37 -9.60 16.45
N ILE A 370 3.40 -8.86 15.92
CA ILE A 370 2.05 -9.41 15.64
C ILE A 370 2.08 -10.40 14.46
N MET A 371 2.79 -10.09 13.37
CA MET A 371 2.88 -10.96 12.21
C MET A 371 3.50 -12.32 12.55
N ALA A 372 4.57 -12.32 13.37
CA ALA A 372 5.24 -13.53 13.81
C ALA A 372 4.37 -14.34 14.79
N GLU A 373 3.68 -13.70 15.73
CA GLU A 373 2.85 -14.40 16.69
C GLU A 373 1.64 -15.06 16.02
N VAL A 374 0.93 -14.36 15.13
CA VAL A 374 -0.19 -14.98 14.38
C VAL A 374 0.34 -16.15 13.54
N LYS A 375 1.48 -16.00 12.84
CA LYS A 375 2.09 -17.11 12.10
C LYS A 375 2.42 -18.30 12.99
N LYS A 376 2.98 -18.08 14.16
CA LYS A 376 3.32 -19.12 15.14
C LYS A 376 2.08 -19.90 15.58
N GLN A 377 0.96 -19.19 15.83
CA GLN A 377 -0.25 -19.79 16.35
C GLN A 377 -1.12 -20.46 15.29
N THR A 378 -1.16 -19.91 14.07
CA THR A 378 -2.04 -20.38 12.99
C THR A 378 -1.31 -21.17 11.89
N GLY A 379 0.02 -21.11 11.84
CA GLY A 379 0.81 -21.64 10.75
C GLY A 379 0.86 -20.73 9.49
N VAL A 380 0.06 -19.66 9.46
CA VAL A 380 -0.08 -18.74 8.32
C VAL A 380 0.38 -17.35 8.70
N ARG A 381 1.34 -16.77 7.96
CA ARG A 381 1.73 -15.37 8.15
C ARG A 381 0.63 -14.46 7.61
N PRO A 382 0.17 -13.46 8.37
CA PRO A 382 -0.80 -12.48 7.89
C PRO A 382 -0.31 -11.76 6.63
N GLN A 383 -1.23 -11.52 5.71
CA GLN A 383 -1.00 -10.71 4.51
C GLN A 383 -1.82 -9.41 4.53
N VAL A 384 -2.59 -9.21 5.61
CA VAL A 384 -3.42 -8.03 5.81
C VAL A 384 -3.00 -7.33 7.09
N TYR A 385 -2.90 -6.00 7.03
CA TYR A 385 -2.74 -5.16 8.21
C TYR A 385 -3.89 -4.16 8.29
N THR A 386 -4.66 -4.25 9.36
CA THR A 386 -5.73 -3.30 9.67
C THR A 386 -5.14 -2.17 10.50
N TYR A 387 -5.28 -0.93 10.05
CA TYR A 387 -4.75 0.21 10.78
C TYR A 387 -5.58 0.49 12.03
N PRO A 388 -4.96 0.52 13.23
CA PRO A 388 -5.63 0.95 14.44
C PRO A 388 -6.34 2.29 14.25
N ARG A 389 -7.65 2.34 14.55
CA ARG A 389 -8.50 3.54 14.38
C ARG A 389 -8.52 4.08 12.94
N GLY A 390 -8.07 3.32 11.95
CA GLY A 390 -7.92 3.74 10.57
C GLY A 390 -6.78 4.74 10.33
N MET A 391 -5.97 5.06 11.36
CA MET A 391 -4.87 6.01 11.27
C MET A 391 -3.72 5.43 10.47
N ASN A 392 -3.34 6.10 9.40
CA ASN A 392 -2.28 5.64 8.51
C ASN A 392 -1.53 6.82 7.88
N ASN A 393 -0.35 6.54 7.40
CA ASN A 393 0.41 7.40 6.49
C ASN A 393 1.24 6.54 5.53
N ALA A 394 1.90 7.16 4.58
CA ALA A 394 2.65 6.45 3.55
C ALA A 394 3.84 5.66 4.13
N MET A 395 4.51 6.15 5.19
CA MET A 395 5.60 5.44 5.85
C MET A 395 5.10 4.16 6.53
N ALA A 396 4.02 4.26 7.31
CA ALA A 396 3.41 3.09 7.93
C ALA A 396 3.00 2.06 6.87
N ASP A 397 2.39 2.52 5.75
CA ASP A 397 1.99 1.64 4.66
C ASP A 397 3.18 0.91 4.03
N ALA A 398 4.31 1.59 3.81
CA ALA A 398 5.54 0.99 3.30
C ALA A 398 6.14 -0.02 4.29
N VAL A 399 6.21 0.33 5.58
CA VAL A 399 6.71 -0.59 6.62
C VAL A 399 5.85 -1.86 6.69
N MET A 400 4.51 -1.73 6.69
CA MET A 400 3.62 -2.91 6.69
C MET A 400 3.85 -3.80 5.46
N ALA A 401 4.12 -3.18 4.29
CA ALA A 401 4.45 -3.92 3.07
C ALA A 401 5.76 -4.71 3.20
N ASP A 402 6.80 -4.11 3.79
CA ASP A 402 8.09 -4.78 4.02
C ASP A 402 7.96 -6.01 4.91
N HIS A 403 7.01 -5.99 5.85
CA HIS A 403 6.68 -7.14 6.70
C HIS A 403 5.72 -8.14 6.03
N GLY A 404 5.37 -7.95 4.75
CA GLY A 404 4.58 -8.88 3.95
C GLY A 404 3.08 -8.60 3.92
N ALA A 405 2.61 -7.47 4.46
CA ALA A 405 1.23 -7.05 4.28
C ALA A 405 1.02 -6.62 2.83
N LYS A 406 0.23 -7.36 2.08
CA LYS A 406 -0.19 -7.04 0.71
C LYS A 406 -1.45 -6.18 0.68
N VAL A 407 -2.27 -6.31 1.71
CA VAL A 407 -3.50 -5.55 1.90
C VAL A 407 -3.38 -4.68 3.15
N THR A 408 -3.82 -3.44 3.07
CA THR A 408 -3.98 -2.59 4.25
C THR A 408 -5.38 -1.98 4.29
N LEU A 409 -5.96 -1.93 5.51
CA LEU A 409 -7.37 -1.55 5.70
C LEU A 409 -7.50 -0.27 6.53
N THR A 410 -8.38 0.62 6.08
CA THR A 410 -8.73 1.87 6.79
C THR A 410 -10.13 1.77 7.40
N THR A 411 -10.56 2.81 8.11
CA THR A 411 -11.95 3.00 8.56
C THR A 411 -12.73 3.97 7.67
N ARG A 412 -12.15 4.37 6.54
CA ARG A 412 -12.83 5.26 5.59
C ARG A 412 -13.95 4.51 4.90
N ASN A 413 -15.16 5.06 4.95
CA ASN A 413 -16.31 4.43 4.32
C ASN A 413 -16.26 4.54 2.79
N GLY A 414 -16.45 3.42 2.10
CA GLY A 414 -16.45 3.33 0.65
C GLY A 414 -16.48 1.90 0.13
N ILE A 415 -16.60 1.76 -1.19
CA ILE A 415 -16.48 0.48 -1.89
C ILE A 415 -15.07 0.41 -2.49
N ALA A 416 -14.34 -0.63 -2.13
CA ALA A 416 -13.04 -0.87 -2.71
C ALA A 416 -13.17 -1.39 -4.16
N GLU A 417 -12.24 -0.97 -5.02
CA GLU A 417 -12.10 -1.49 -6.37
C GLU A 417 -10.75 -2.19 -6.49
N VAL A 418 -10.76 -3.47 -6.88
CA VAL A 418 -9.54 -4.28 -7.06
C VAL A 418 -9.31 -4.49 -8.55
N ILE A 419 -8.11 -4.16 -9.02
CA ILE A 419 -7.77 -4.15 -10.45
C ILE A 419 -6.67 -5.18 -10.72
N PRO A 420 -6.85 -6.13 -11.65
CA PRO A 420 -5.80 -7.07 -12.04
C PRO A 420 -4.56 -6.33 -12.55
N GLY A 421 -3.38 -6.80 -12.16
CA GLY A 421 -2.10 -6.16 -12.50
C GLY A 421 -1.78 -4.90 -11.69
N LYS A 422 -2.67 -4.50 -10.76
CA LYS A 422 -2.49 -3.32 -9.91
C LYS A 422 -2.65 -3.67 -8.42
N PRO A 423 -1.71 -4.44 -7.82
CA PRO A 423 -1.79 -4.82 -6.42
C PRO A 423 -1.81 -3.62 -5.46
N GLU A 424 -1.37 -2.44 -5.90
CA GLU A 424 -1.50 -1.19 -5.14
C GLU A 424 -2.95 -0.82 -4.83
N THR A 425 -3.95 -1.34 -5.57
CA THR A 425 -5.37 -1.14 -5.26
C THR A 425 -5.82 -1.85 -3.98
N LEU A 426 -5.00 -2.76 -3.45
CA LEU A 426 -5.19 -3.43 -2.17
C LEU A 426 -4.66 -2.62 -0.98
N ARG A 427 -4.02 -1.47 -1.23
CA ARG A 427 -3.44 -0.63 -0.19
C ARG A 427 -4.45 0.41 0.30
N ARG A 428 -4.56 0.55 1.63
CA ARG A 428 -5.47 1.50 2.29
C ARG A 428 -6.91 1.41 1.79
N MET A 429 -7.40 0.16 1.66
CA MET A 429 -8.74 -0.12 1.15
C MET A 429 -9.82 0.53 2.04
N ASP A 430 -10.85 1.03 1.40
CA ASP A 430 -12.04 1.53 2.05
C ASP A 430 -12.88 0.37 2.57
N ARG A 431 -13.56 0.57 3.70
CA ARG A 431 -14.48 -0.39 4.30
C ARG A 431 -15.79 0.30 4.65
N ILE A 432 -16.82 -0.47 4.90
CA ILE A 432 -18.11 0.04 5.37
C ILE A 432 -18.27 -0.35 6.83
N GLY A 433 -18.29 0.65 7.74
CA GLY A 433 -18.52 0.44 9.16
C GLY A 433 -19.94 -0.02 9.44
N MET A 434 -20.11 -1.21 9.99
CA MET A 434 -21.40 -1.85 10.21
C MET A 434 -21.94 -1.68 11.62
N ASP A 435 -21.11 -1.35 12.60
CA ASP A 435 -21.48 -1.34 14.02
C ASP A 435 -22.66 -0.42 14.33
N PHE A 436 -22.76 0.72 13.67
CA PHE A 436 -23.81 1.71 13.85
C PHE A 436 -24.96 1.60 12.82
N GLN A 437 -24.88 0.64 11.91
CA GLN A 437 -25.86 0.50 10.82
C GLN A 437 -26.90 -0.57 11.15
N ASN A 438 -28.15 -0.16 11.39
CA ASN A 438 -29.23 -1.05 11.76
C ASN A 438 -30.20 -1.39 10.60
N GLY A 439 -29.94 -0.85 9.40
CA GLY A 439 -30.74 -1.05 8.21
C GLY A 439 -30.30 -2.22 7.34
N SER A 440 -30.88 -2.31 6.17
CA SER A 440 -30.51 -3.27 5.12
C SER A 440 -29.07 -3.04 4.64
N VAL A 441 -28.30 -4.12 4.57
CA VAL A 441 -26.95 -4.07 4.01
C VAL A 441 -27.00 -3.68 2.53
N MET A 442 -28.00 -4.13 1.80
CA MET A 442 -28.16 -3.82 0.37
C MET A 442 -28.44 -2.33 0.12
N GLU A 443 -29.21 -1.68 1.00
CA GLU A 443 -29.42 -0.23 0.92
C GLU A 443 -28.12 0.52 1.20
N LEU A 444 -27.35 0.09 2.20
CA LEU A 444 -26.08 0.66 2.55
C LEU A 444 -25.05 0.52 1.43
N LEU A 445 -24.94 -0.66 0.82
CA LEU A 445 -24.04 -0.89 -0.32
C LEU A 445 -24.37 0.07 -1.49
N ARG A 446 -25.65 0.26 -1.81
CA ARG A 446 -26.06 1.21 -2.86
C ARG A 446 -25.74 2.66 -2.48
N GLN A 447 -25.93 3.04 -1.21
CA GLN A 447 -25.56 4.37 -0.71
C GLN A 447 -24.08 4.67 -0.92
N TYR A 448 -23.21 3.68 -0.79
CA TYR A 448 -21.77 3.81 -1.04
C TYR A 448 -21.35 3.53 -2.48
N GLY A 449 -22.30 3.39 -3.42
CA GLY A 449 -22.02 3.33 -4.85
C GLY A 449 -21.78 1.92 -5.40
N TYR A 450 -22.16 0.86 -4.68
CA TYR A 450 -22.12 -0.48 -5.22
C TYR A 450 -23.13 -0.63 -6.36
N GLN A 451 -22.67 -1.05 -7.53
CA GLN A 451 -23.49 -1.14 -8.75
C GLN A 451 -23.96 -2.58 -9.07
N GLY A 452 -23.48 -3.60 -8.33
CA GLY A 452 -23.95 -4.99 -8.41
C GLY A 452 -23.15 -5.86 -9.31
#